data_b25a5509b82c16d14cd6decfd13a92d7
#
_entry.id   b25a5509b82c16d14cd6decfd13a92d7
#
_cell.length_a   1.000
_cell.length_b   1.000
_cell.length_c   1.000
_cell.angle_alpha   90.00
_cell.angle_beta   90.00
_cell.angle_gamma   90.00
#
_symmetry.space_group_name_H-M   'P 1'
#
loop_
_entity.id
_entity.type
_entity.pdbx_description
1 polymer ?
#
loop_
_entity_poly.entity_id
_entity_poly.type
_entity_poly.pdbx_seq_one_letter_code
_entity_poly.pdbx_strand_id
1 'polypeptide(L)'
;MKNINTLSGLSVANFSKQIDGKETALYTLCNKVGAELAITNYGAKIVSLMVPDKNGKMTDVVLGYDNVDQYVKSDGNYGALIGRYGNRINQAKFTLDETEYTLPANDGMHCLHGGPLGYHTRMWDAKQLNDQALELTYLSKDGEAGFPGNLDIKVTYTLTDDNAVDIKYEATTDKKTVVNLTNHSYFNLSGVPGSDVLDQEIMINADNYTPVDETLIPTGISTVAETPLDLRTPVAIGKHINEPFDQLQKGRGYDHNWVLNSNGDKNVLAAKAYSPTSGIALEVYTNEPGIQFYTGNFMDGKDTGKHDVLYPHRGAFCLETQHYPDTPNHPDFPTVVLNPGEKYFSECIYKFTAE
;
A
#
# COMPACT_ATOMS: atom_id res chain seq x y z
N MET A 1 -6.43 -24.74 -22.76
CA MET A 1 -5.53 -23.61 -22.46
C MET A 1 -4.30 -24.18 -21.78
N LYS A 2 -3.10 -23.80 -22.17
CA LYS A 2 -1.88 -24.19 -21.41
C LYS A 2 -2.00 -23.53 -20.04
N ASN A 3 -1.89 -24.29 -18.96
CA ASN A 3 -1.73 -23.73 -17.61
C ASN A 3 -0.42 -22.95 -17.59
N ILE A 4 -0.50 -21.64 -17.71
CA ILE A 4 0.65 -20.75 -17.59
C ILE A 4 0.73 -20.42 -16.08
N ASN A 5 1.86 -20.77 -15.48
CA ASN A 5 2.16 -20.41 -14.11
C ASN A 5 3.07 -19.16 -14.09
N THR A 6 2.90 -18.32 -13.08
CA THR A 6 3.83 -17.25 -12.76
C THR A 6 5.17 -17.83 -12.28
N LEU A 7 6.20 -17.00 -12.19
CA LEU A 7 7.47 -17.39 -11.59
C LEU A 7 7.35 -17.81 -10.13
N SER A 8 6.37 -17.22 -9.41
CA SER A 8 6.01 -17.62 -8.05
C SER A 8 5.22 -18.93 -7.96
N GLY A 9 4.87 -19.58 -9.09
CA GLY A 9 4.14 -20.83 -9.14
C GLY A 9 2.62 -20.71 -9.14
N LEU A 10 2.05 -19.48 -9.15
CA LEU A 10 0.62 -19.26 -9.20
C LEU A 10 0.05 -19.61 -10.57
N SER A 11 -1.10 -20.28 -10.62
CA SER A 11 -1.81 -20.53 -11.87
C SER A 11 -2.58 -19.28 -12.29
N VAL A 12 -2.27 -18.73 -13.46
CA VAL A 12 -2.97 -17.58 -14.04
C VAL A 12 -4.47 -17.85 -14.19
N ALA A 13 -4.85 -19.09 -14.49
CA ALA A 13 -6.26 -19.50 -14.64
C ALA A 13 -7.08 -19.34 -13.35
N ASN A 14 -6.45 -19.40 -12.16
CA ASN A 14 -7.14 -19.23 -10.88
C ASN A 14 -7.60 -17.79 -10.63
N PHE A 15 -7.18 -16.85 -11.47
CA PHE A 15 -7.57 -15.44 -11.40
C PHE A 15 -8.59 -15.05 -12.47
N SER A 16 -9.11 -16.00 -13.27
CA SER A 16 -10.16 -15.74 -14.27
C SER A 16 -11.54 -16.03 -13.69
N LYS A 17 -12.34 -14.97 -13.49
CA LYS A 17 -13.71 -15.03 -12.97
C LYS A 17 -14.49 -13.81 -13.43
N GLN A 18 -15.81 -13.97 -13.57
CA GLN A 18 -16.72 -12.83 -13.79
C GLN A 18 -17.11 -12.18 -12.46
N ILE A 19 -16.81 -10.89 -12.30
CA ILE A 19 -17.19 -10.05 -11.16
C ILE A 19 -17.76 -8.75 -11.72
N ASP A 20 -18.94 -8.34 -11.29
CA ASP A 20 -19.62 -7.11 -11.72
C ASP A 20 -19.71 -6.95 -13.26
N GLY A 21 -19.88 -8.07 -13.97
CA GLY A 21 -19.99 -8.10 -15.42
C GLY A 21 -18.65 -7.93 -16.17
N LYS A 22 -17.51 -7.89 -15.45
CA LYS A 22 -16.15 -7.84 -16.00
C LYS A 22 -15.37 -9.10 -15.67
N GLU A 23 -14.44 -9.49 -16.54
CA GLU A 23 -13.54 -10.61 -16.29
C GLU A 23 -12.32 -10.17 -15.47
N THR A 24 -12.05 -10.90 -14.38
CA THR A 24 -10.80 -10.76 -13.65
C THR A 24 -9.68 -11.51 -14.38
N ALA A 25 -8.46 -11.05 -14.21
CA ALA A 25 -7.28 -11.70 -14.77
C ALA A 25 -6.04 -11.45 -13.89
N LEU A 26 -5.00 -12.24 -14.10
CA LEU A 26 -3.67 -12.01 -13.56
C LEU A 26 -2.74 -11.62 -14.70
N TYR A 27 -2.14 -10.44 -14.59
CA TYR A 27 -1.17 -9.88 -15.53
C TYR A 27 0.23 -10.06 -14.96
N THR A 28 1.17 -10.51 -15.77
CA THR A 28 2.57 -10.66 -15.37
C THR A 28 3.43 -9.66 -16.14
N LEU A 29 4.25 -8.93 -15.42
CA LEU A 29 5.27 -8.04 -15.94
C LEU A 29 6.64 -8.66 -15.66
N CYS A 30 7.51 -8.70 -16.66
CA CYS A 30 8.85 -9.28 -16.55
C CYS A 30 9.87 -8.28 -17.03
N ASN A 31 10.92 -8.05 -16.26
CA ASN A 31 12.04 -7.23 -16.70
C ASN A 31 13.14 -8.08 -17.36
N LYS A 32 14.15 -7.40 -17.93
CA LYS A 32 15.22 -8.07 -18.66
C LYS A 32 16.20 -8.85 -17.77
N VAL A 33 16.16 -8.62 -16.45
CA VAL A 33 17.05 -9.34 -15.50
C VAL A 33 16.34 -10.49 -14.78
N GLY A 34 15.06 -10.77 -15.15
CA GLY A 34 14.32 -11.94 -14.72
C GLY A 34 13.42 -11.75 -13.51
N ALA A 35 13.26 -10.53 -12.99
CA ALA A 35 12.24 -10.24 -11.98
C ALA A 35 10.84 -10.29 -12.61
N GLU A 36 9.84 -10.69 -11.81
CA GLU A 36 8.44 -10.78 -12.23
C GLU A 36 7.51 -10.11 -11.21
N LEU A 37 6.57 -9.32 -11.70
CA LEU A 37 5.50 -8.71 -10.94
C LEU A 37 4.15 -9.22 -11.47
N ALA A 38 3.35 -9.84 -10.61
CA ALA A 38 2.01 -10.30 -10.96
C ALA A 38 0.95 -9.40 -10.31
N ILE A 39 -0.01 -8.92 -11.12
CA ILE A 39 -1.06 -7.97 -10.71
C ILE A 39 -2.40 -8.48 -11.19
N THR A 40 -3.41 -8.48 -10.31
CA THR A 40 -4.81 -8.71 -10.72
C THR A 40 -5.55 -7.39 -10.89
N ASN A 41 -6.45 -7.33 -11.88
CA ASN A 41 -7.33 -6.18 -12.08
C ASN A 41 -8.50 -6.10 -11.07
N TYR A 42 -8.66 -7.08 -10.19
CA TYR A 42 -9.55 -6.97 -9.03
C TYR A 42 -8.84 -6.21 -7.91
N GLY A 43 -9.25 -4.98 -7.67
CA GLY A 43 -8.63 -4.09 -6.69
C GLY A 43 -7.23 -3.61 -7.07
N ALA A 44 -6.81 -3.78 -8.33
CA ALA A 44 -5.50 -3.41 -8.84
C ALA A 44 -4.35 -3.92 -7.96
N LYS A 45 -4.47 -5.19 -7.50
CA LYS A 45 -3.62 -5.77 -6.44
C LYS A 45 -2.33 -6.37 -6.97
N ILE A 46 -1.21 -6.05 -6.34
CA ILE A 46 0.02 -6.81 -6.46
C ILE A 46 -0.18 -8.16 -5.75
N VAL A 47 -0.02 -9.25 -6.50
CA VAL A 47 -0.25 -10.62 -6.02
C VAL A 47 1.05 -11.32 -5.67
N SER A 48 2.08 -11.15 -6.49
CA SER A 48 3.43 -11.65 -6.23
C SER A 48 4.47 -10.71 -6.83
N LEU A 49 5.64 -10.67 -6.21
CA LEU A 49 6.79 -9.89 -6.68
C LEU A 49 8.06 -10.69 -6.45
N MET A 50 8.59 -11.24 -7.55
CA MET A 50 9.79 -12.08 -7.55
C MET A 50 11.02 -11.25 -7.84
N VAL A 51 11.92 -11.15 -6.87
CA VAL A 51 13.20 -10.45 -6.99
C VAL A 51 14.35 -11.36 -6.56
N PRO A 52 15.59 -11.15 -7.05
CA PRO A 52 16.72 -12.00 -6.65
C PRO A 52 17.15 -11.71 -5.22
N ASP A 53 17.46 -12.76 -4.45
CA ASP A 53 18.16 -12.69 -3.17
C ASP A 53 19.69 -12.60 -3.39
N LYS A 54 20.46 -12.51 -2.29
CA LYS A 54 21.94 -12.46 -2.30
C LYS A 54 22.63 -13.63 -3.00
N ASN A 55 21.92 -14.73 -3.25
CA ASN A 55 22.43 -15.91 -3.96
C ASN A 55 21.90 -15.96 -5.41
N GLY A 56 21.15 -14.95 -5.85
CA GLY A 56 20.51 -14.91 -7.16
C GLY A 56 19.24 -15.77 -7.27
N LYS A 57 18.74 -16.33 -6.16
CA LYS A 57 17.48 -17.07 -6.15
C LYS A 57 16.31 -16.08 -6.18
N MET A 58 15.39 -16.28 -7.12
CA MET A 58 14.17 -15.50 -7.19
C MET A 58 13.27 -15.79 -5.98
N THR A 59 12.91 -14.74 -5.25
CA THR A 59 12.23 -14.79 -3.97
C THR A 59 10.98 -13.93 -4.03
N ASP A 60 9.83 -14.46 -3.62
CA ASP A 60 8.59 -13.69 -3.51
C ASP A 60 8.62 -12.86 -2.23
N VAL A 61 8.55 -11.54 -2.37
CA VAL A 61 8.71 -10.60 -1.25
C VAL A 61 7.39 -9.96 -0.79
N VAL A 62 6.24 -10.39 -1.34
CA VAL A 62 4.93 -9.86 -0.93
C VAL A 62 3.98 -10.99 -0.51
N LEU A 63 3.09 -10.71 0.43
CA LEU A 63 1.99 -11.60 0.76
C LEU A 63 0.82 -11.42 -0.22
N GLY A 64 0.01 -12.47 -0.37
CA GLY A 64 -1.14 -12.50 -1.26
C GLY A 64 -1.87 -13.84 -1.19
N TYR A 65 -2.72 -14.11 -2.18
CA TYR A 65 -3.52 -15.34 -2.26
C TYR A 65 -3.31 -16.07 -3.59
N ASP A 66 -3.68 -17.36 -3.63
CA ASP A 66 -3.53 -18.24 -4.79
C ASP A 66 -4.58 -18.05 -5.88
N ASN A 67 -5.68 -17.36 -5.57
CA ASN A 67 -6.80 -17.18 -6.49
C ASN A 67 -7.64 -15.95 -6.15
N VAL A 68 -8.45 -15.51 -7.11
CA VAL A 68 -9.31 -14.33 -6.95
C VAL A 68 -10.43 -14.54 -5.93
N ASP A 69 -10.91 -15.76 -5.72
CA ASP A 69 -11.98 -16.04 -4.74
C ASP A 69 -11.54 -15.77 -3.30
N GLN A 70 -10.28 -16.04 -2.98
CA GLN A 70 -9.71 -15.69 -1.69
C GLN A 70 -9.66 -14.16 -1.50
N TYR A 71 -9.25 -13.40 -2.52
CA TYR A 71 -9.29 -11.94 -2.48
C TYR A 71 -10.70 -11.35 -2.30
N VAL A 72 -11.71 -11.95 -2.93
CA VAL A 72 -13.11 -11.51 -2.81
C VAL A 72 -13.68 -11.77 -1.42
N LYS A 73 -13.23 -12.84 -0.77
CA LYS A 73 -13.73 -13.26 0.56
C LYS A 73 -12.97 -12.65 1.72
N SER A 74 -11.74 -12.22 1.47
CA SER A 74 -10.86 -11.68 2.51
C SER A 74 -11.13 -10.21 2.78
N ASP A 75 -11.07 -9.82 4.04
CA ASP A 75 -11.02 -8.43 4.48
C ASP A 75 -9.59 -7.86 4.43
N GLY A 76 -8.59 -8.69 4.08
CA GLY A 76 -7.19 -8.28 3.96
C GLY A 76 -6.92 -7.44 2.71
N ASN A 77 -6.16 -6.36 2.89
CA ASN A 77 -5.80 -5.45 1.80
C ASN A 77 -4.50 -5.86 1.08
N TYR A 78 -4.15 -7.16 1.05
CA TYR A 78 -2.90 -7.65 0.45
C TYR A 78 -2.70 -7.14 -0.97
N GLY A 79 -1.66 -6.29 -1.15
CA GLY A 79 -1.25 -5.71 -2.41
C GLY A 79 -2.20 -4.68 -3.03
N ALA A 80 -3.27 -4.30 -2.32
CA ALA A 80 -4.38 -3.54 -2.87
C ALA A 80 -4.02 -2.09 -3.22
N LEU A 81 -4.61 -1.59 -4.30
CA LEU A 81 -4.73 -0.15 -4.52
C LEU A 81 -5.81 0.41 -3.60
N ILE A 82 -5.45 1.38 -2.79
CA ILE A 82 -6.32 2.01 -1.80
C ILE A 82 -6.78 3.37 -2.30
N GLY A 83 -8.05 3.64 -2.13
CA GLY A 83 -8.74 4.88 -2.48
C GLY A 83 -10.27 4.77 -2.29
N ARG A 84 -11.02 5.88 -2.46
CA ARG A 84 -10.59 7.20 -2.96
C ARG A 84 -9.63 7.90 -1.99
N TYR A 85 -9.74 7.60 -0.68
CA TYR A 85 -8.91 8.16 0.37
C TYR A 85 -8.25 7.05 1.18
N GLY A 86 -6.92 6.95 1.10
CA GLY A 86 -6.11 6.03 1.86
C GLY A 86 -6.05 6.41 3.35
N ASN A 87 -5.96 5.41 4.22
CA ASN A 87 -6.01 5.55 5.65
C ASN A 87 -7.37 6.10 6.17
N ARG A 88 -7.43 6.69 7.37
CA ARG A 88 -8.67 7.04 8.08
C ARG A 88 -9.15 8.44 7.75
N ILE A 89 -10.50 8.59 7.75
CA ILE A 89 -11.20 9.87 7.87
C ILE A 89 -12.05 9.79 9.14
N ASN A 90 -11.81 10.71 10.07
CA ASN A 90 -12.44 10.78 11.38
C ASN A 90 -13.97 10.87 11.28
N GLN A 91 -14.67 10.08 12.10
CA GLN A 91 -16.14 10.01 12.14
C GLN A 91 -16.79 9.79 10.76
N ALA A 92 -16.02 9.26 9.79
CA ALA A 92 -16.47 9.07 8.42
C ALA A 92 -17.09 10.33 7.80
N LYS A 93 -16.51 11.50 8.08
CA LYS A 93 -17.02 12.81 7.65
C LYS A 93 -15.91 13.79 7.30
N PHE A 94 -16.16 14.66 6.36
CA PHE A 94 -15.34 15.83 6.05
C PHE A 94 -16.18 16.94 5.42
N THR A 95 -15.65 18.16 5.42
CA THR A 95 -16.32 19.34 4.84
C THR A 95 -15.50 19.92 3.68
N LEU A 96 -16.16 20.18 2.56
CA LEU A 96 -15.62 20.96 1.45
C LEU A 96 -16.60 22.10 1.12
N ASP A 97 -16.10 23.34 1.08
CA ASP A 97 -16.90 24.54 0.75
C ASP A 97 -18.24 24.56 1.51
N GLU A 98 -18.19 24.45 2.83
CA GLU A 98 -19.34 24.46 3.75
C GLU A 98 -20.32 23.27 3.60
N THR A 99 -20.05 22.33 2.70
CA THR A 99 -20.83 21.10 2.51
C THR A 99 -20.19 19.96 3.28
N GLU A 100 -20.92 19.38 4.25
CA GLU A 100 -20.50 18.15 4.92
C GLU A 100 -20.80 16.92 4.04
N TYR A 101 -19.79 16.07 3.89
CA TYR A 101 -19.90 14.77 3.23
C TYR A 101 -19.76 13.65 4.27
N THR A 102 -20.71 12.72 4.25
CA THR A 102 -20.73 11.53 5.11
C THR A 102 -20.35 10.31 4.30
N LEU A 103 -19.41 9.53 4.82
CA LEU A 103 -18.89 8.30 4.21
C LEU A 103 -19.42 7.07 4.96
N PRO A 104 -19.42 5.88 4.37
CA PRO A 104 -19.65 4.64 5.09
C PRO A 104 -18.53 4.39 6.11
N ALA A 105 -18.88 4.20 7.37
CA ALA A 105 -17.94 3.78 8.40
C ALA A 105 -17.66 2.26 8.26
N ASN A 106 -16.39 1.87 8.36
CA ASN A 106 -15.94 0.48 8.28
C ASN A 106 -14.82 0.15 9.28
N ASP A 107 -14.41 1.13 10.09
CA ASP A 107 -13.45 0.97 11.18
C ASP A 107 -13.95 1.72 12.41
N GLY A 108 -14.79 1.05 13.21
CA GLY A 108 -15.55 1.69 14.28
C GLY A 108 -16.45 2.78 13.70
N MET A 109 -16.21 4.04 14.11
CA MET A 109 -16.94 5.20 13.61
C MET A 109 -16.25 5.89 12.42
N HIS A 110 -15.08 5.43 12.01
CA HIS A 110 -14.27 6.05 10.97
C HIS A 110 -14.44 5.38 9.61
N CYS A 111 -14.10 6.11 8.56
CA CYS A 111 -13.94 5.55 7.22
C CYS A 111 -12.47 5.22 7.01
N LEU A 112 -12.16 3.96 6.75
CA LEU A 112 -10.82 3.47 6.47
C LEU A 112 -10.73 3.03 5.01
N HIS A 113 -9.67 3.45 4.31
CA HIS A 113 -9.33 3.00 2.96
C HIS A 113 -10.44 3.16 1.91
N GLY A 114 -11.22 4.26 2.00
CA GLY A 114 -12.34 4.53 1.10
C GLY A 114 -13.63 3.78 1.44
N GLY A 115 -13.68 3.15 2.64
CA GLY A 115 -14.85 2.44 3.14
C GLY A 115 -15.01 1.01 2.59
N PRO A 116 -16.13 0.34 2.89
CA PRO A 116 -16.34 -1.06 2.53
C PRO A 116 -16.42 -1.30 1.01
N LEU A 117 -16.64 -0.23 0.25
CA LEU A 117 -16.69 -0.23 -1.21
C LEU A 117 -15.49 0.53 -1.82
N GLY A 118 -14.37 0.55 -1.11
CA GLY A 118 -13.13 1.17 -1.58
C GLY A 118 -12.54 0.50 -2.83
N TYR A 119 -11.54 1.12 -3.42
CA TYR A 119 -10.96 0.72 -4.71
C TYR A 119 -10.34 -0.69 -4.70
N HIS A 120 -9.97 -1.19 -3.54
CA HIS A 120 -9.50 -2.57 -3.31
C HIS A 120 -10.54 -3.66 -3.62
N THR A 121 -11.84 -3.29 -3.73
CA THR A 121 -12.95 -4.20 -4.08
C THR A 121 -13.49 -3.98 -5.49
N ARG A 122 -12.88 -3.09 -6.28
CA ARG A 122 -13.39 -2.69 -7.61
C ARG A 122 -12.72 -3.45 -8.73
N MET A 123 -13.49 -3.60 -9.82
CA MET A 123 -12.99 -4.11 -11.08
C MET A 123 -12.38 -2.97 -11.90
N TRP A 124 -11.09 -3.08 -12.18
CA TRP A 124 -10.35 -2.13 -13.00
C TRP A 124 -10.28 -2.61 -14.46
N ASP A 125 -10.36 -1.67 -15.40
CA ASP A 125 -10.07 -1.96 -16.80
C ASP A 125 -8.55 -1.99 -16.96
N ALA A 126 -8.03 -3.10 -17.50
CA ALA A 126 -6.59 -3.33 -17.58
C ALA A 126 -6.11 -3.34 -19.03
N LYS A 127 -4.97 -2.71 -19.28
CA LYS A 127 -4.28 -2.70 -20.56
C LYS A 127 -2.79 -2.92 -20.35
N GLN A 128 -2.29 -4.09 -20.73
CA GLN A 128 -0.87 -4.33 -20.75
C GLN A 128 -0.23 -3.53 -21.89
N LEU A 129 0.67 -2.61 -21.54
CA LEU A 129 1.30 -1.70 -22.51
C LEU A 129 2.50 -2.36 -23.21
N ASN A 130 3.23 -3.17 -22.46
CA ASN A 130 4.37 -3.99 -22.93
C ASN A 130 4.69 -5.03 -21.84
N ASP A 131 5.81 -5.75 -21.98
CA ASP A 131 6.21 -6.81 -21.05
C ASP A 131 6.53 -6.30 -19.63
N GLN A 132 6.75 -5.00 -19.45
CA GLN A 132 7.16 -4.39 -18.19
C GLN A 132 6.13 -3.38 -17.63
N ALA A 133 5.03 -3.08 -18.34
CA ALA A 133 4.09 -2.05 -17.91
C ALA A 133 2.63 -2.46 -18.10
N LEU A 134 1.82 -2.20 -17.07
CA LEU A 134 0.38 -2.40 -17.00
C LEU A 134 -0.31 -1.10 -16.62
N GLU A 135 -1.27 -0.67 -17.42
CA GLU A 135 -2.18 0.45 -17.13
C GLU A 135 -3.51 -0.10 -16.62
N LEU A 136 -3.99 0.46 -15.52
CA LEU A 136 -5.29 0.14 -14.92
C LEU A 136 -6.10 1.44 -14.81
N THR A 137 -7.34 1.43 -15.29
CA THR A 137 -8.24 2.60 -15.25
C THR A 137 -9.53 2.27 -14.52
N TYR A 138 -10.07 3.27 -13.83
CA TYR A 138 -11.33 3.17 -13.11
C TYR A 138 -12.03 4.53 -13.08
N LEU A 139 -13.31 4.56 -13.39
CA LEU A 139 -14.17 5.75 -13.19
C LEU A 139 -14.98 5.57 -11.90
N SER A 140 -14.57 6.27 -10.85
CA SER A 140 -15.32 6.37 -9.60
C SER A 140 -16.38 7.46 -9.74
N LYS A 141 -17.66 7.09 -9.73
CA LYS A 141 -18.78 8.01 -9.98
C LYS A 141 -19.04 8.96 -8.81
N ASP A 142 -19.61 10.13 -9.12
CA ASP A 142 -20.07 11.08 -8.10
C ASP A 142 -20.99 10.38 -7.08
N GLY A 143 -20.68 10.57 -5.80
CA GLY A 143 -21.38 9.93 -4.68
C GLY A 143 -20.96 8.50 -4.37
N GLU A 144 -20.04 7.88 -5.12
CA GLU A 144 -19.52 6.55 -4.79
C GLU A 144 -18.84 6.57 -3.43
N ALA A 145 -19.24 5.64 -2.54
CA ALA A 145 -18.81 5.61 -1.14
C ALA A 145 -18.94 6.96 -0.41
N GLY A 146 -19.85 7.84 -0.84
CA GLY A 146 -20.10 9.17 -0.24
C GLY A 146 -19.19 10.29 -0.74
N PHE A 147 -18.18 10.01 -1.57
CA PHE A 147 -17.26 11.02 -2.07
C PHE A 147 -17.86 11.82 -3.25
N PRO A 148 -17.70 13.16 -3.27
CA PRO A 148 -18.20 13.99 -4.36
C PRO A 148 -17.34 13.88 -5.62
N GLY A 149 -17.98 14.08 -6.77
CA GLY A 149 -17.36 14.19 -8.08
C GLY A 149 -17.07 12.85 -8.76
N ASN A 150 -17.22 12.83 -10.07
CA ASN A 150 -16.65 11.77 -10.89
C ASN A 150 -15.14 11.89 -10.86
N LEU A 151 -14.44 10.80 -10.50
CA LEU A 151 -12.99 10.74 -10.51
C LEU A 151 -12.55 9.72 -11.55
N ASP A 152 -11.92 10.21 -12.62
CA ASP A 152 -11.31 9.37 -13.65
C ASP A 152 -9.86 9.06 -13.23
N ILE A 153 -9.56 7.79 -13.00
CA ILE A 153 -8.31 7.34 -12.37
C ILE A 153 -7.55 6.45 -13.35
N LYS A 154 -6.27 6.71 -13.45
CA LYS A 154 -5.31 5.87 -14.16
C LYS A 154 -4.15 5.53 -13.24
N VAL A 155 -3.82 4.26 -13.13
CA VAL A 155 -2.64 3.77 -12.40
C VAL A 155 -1.78 2.96 -13.35
N THR A 156 -0.49 3.29 -13.41
CA THR A 156 0.48 2.57 -14.23
C THR A 156 1.50 1.90 -13.34
N TYR A 157 1.58 0.59 -13.40
CA TYR A 157 2.63 -0.21 -12.79
C TYR A 157 3.71 -0.48 -13.82
N THR A 158 4.97 -0.21 -13.47
CA THR A 158 6.12 -0.52 -14.32
C THR A 158 7.17 -1.29 -13.52
N LEU A 159 7.57 -2.46 -14.00
CA LEU A 159 8.70 -3.21 -13.47
C LEU A 159 9.94 -2.84 -14.27
N THR A 160 10.85 -2.07 -13.68
CA THR A 160 12.05 -1.55 -14.35
C THR A 160 13.18 -2.59 -14.42
N ASP A 161 14.18 -2.36 -15.29
CA ASP A 161 15.32 -3.28 -15.45
C ASP A 161 16.29 -3.26 -14.24
N ASP A 162 16.16 -2.30 -13.33
CA ASP A 162 16.90 -2.23 -12.06
C ASP A 162 16.08 -2.72 -10.85
N ASN A 163 15.08 -3.59 -11.12
CA ASN A 163 14.21 -4.24 -10.15
C ASN A 163 13.38 -3.27 -9.31
N ALA A 164 12.94 -2.16 -9.88
CA ALA A 164 12.01 -1.28 -9.21
C ALA A 164 10.57 -1.48 -9.74
N VAL A 165 9.61 -1.44 -8.83
CA VAL A 165 8.18 -1.30 -9.14
C VAL A 165 7.84 0.18 -9.03
N ASP A 166 7.70 0.85 -10.17
CA ASP A 166 7.26 2.24 -10.28
C ASP A 166 5.74 2.28 -10.44
N ILE A 167 5.04 2.90 -9.49
CA ILE A 167 3.59 3.03 -9.46
C ILE A 167 3.23 4.51 -9.62
N LYS A 168 2.63 4.84 -10.75
CA LYS A 168 2.15 6.21 -11.04
C LYS A 168 0.64 6.26 -10.95
N TYR A 169 0.15 7.20 -10.15
CA TYR A 169 -1.27 7.49 -9.97
C TYR A 169 -1.60 8.83 -10.61
N GLU A 170 -2.58 8.84 -11.49
CA GLU A 170 -3.08 10.04 -12.13
C GLU A 170 -4.61 10.08 -11.99
N ALA A 171 -5.17 11.24 -11.69
CA ALA A 171 -6.62 11.39 -11.68
C ALA A 171 -7.06 12.80 -12.04
N THR A 172 -8.28 12.90 -12.58
CA THR A 172 -9.00 14.17 -12.83
C THR A 172 -10.43 14.07 -12.32
N THR A 173 -11.01 15.21 -11.98
CA THR A 173 -12.39 15.27 -11.46
C THR A 173 -13.20 16.35 -12.17
N ASP A 174 -14.53 16.17 -12.21
CA ASP A 174 -15.49 17.16 -12.67
C ASP A 174 -16.10 18.03 -11.56
N LYS A 175 -15.82 17.66 -10.27
CA LYS A 175 -16.29 18.38 -9.08
C LYS A 175 -15.22 18.31 -7.99
N LYS A 176 -15.09 19.37 -7.18
CA LYS A 176 -14.15 19.40 -6.04
C LYS A 176 -14.33 18.16 -5.17
N THR A 177 -13.23 17.48 -4.89
CA THR A 177 -13.19 16.23 -4.12
C THR A 177 -11.90 16.13 -3.32
N VAL A 178 -11.75 15.05 -2.54
CA VAL A 178 -10.51 14.67 -1.87
C VAL A 178 -9.97 13.39 -2.48
N VAL A 179 -8.65 13.33 -2.68
CA VAL A 179 -7.95 12.16 -3.25
C VAL A 179 -6.68 11.88 -2.47
N ASN A 180 -6.49 10.63 -2.08
CA ASN A 180 -5.27 10.13 -1.47
C ASN A 180 -5.12 8.65 -1.85
N LEU A 181 -4.36 8.35 -2.88
CA LEU A 181 -4.18 6.99 -3.39
C LEU A 181 -2.87 6.42 -2.87
N THR A 182 -2.88 5.13 -2.51
CA THR A 182 -1.69 4.41 -2.07
C THR A 182 -1.76 2.94 -2.44
N ASN A 183 -0.65 2.20 -2.28
CA ASN A 183 -0.58 0.76 -2.43
C ASN A 183 -0.32 0.09 -1.08
N HIS A 184 -1.11 -0.92 -0.76
CA HIS A 184 -1.07 -1.64 0.51
C HIS A 184 -0.40 -3.01 0.36
N SER A 185 0.80 -3.03 -0.22
CA SER A 185 1.60 -4.26 -0.29
C SER A 185 2.13 -4.63 1.08
N TYR A 186 2.00 -5.91 1.40
CA TYR A 186 2.54 -6.53 2.61
C TYR A 186 3.86 -7.20 2.27
N PHE A 187 4.96 -6.60 2.68
CA PHE A 187 6.31 -7.06 2.39
C PHE A 187 6.84 -8.00 3.47
N ASN A 188 7.48 -9.09 3.04
CA ASN A 188 8.36 -9.89 3.85
C ASN A 188 9.61 -10.24 3.02
N LEU A 189 10.70 -9.54 3.29
CA LEU A 189 11.92 -9.64 2.49
C LEU A 189 12.73 -10.91 2.78
N SER A 190 12.41 -11.67 3.83
CA SER A 190 13.16 -12.88 4.19
C SER A 190 13.04 -14.00 3.15
N GLY A 191 11.92 -14.04 2.42
CA GLY A 191 11.59 -15.15 1.53
C GLY A 191 11.33 -16.48 2.25
N VAL A 192 11.16 -16.44 3.58
CA VAL A 192 10.83 -17.62 4.39
C VAL A 192 9.32 -17.66 4.62
N PRO A 193 8.59 -18.63 4.02
CA PRO A 193 7.15 -18.71 4.16
C PRO A 193 6.73 -18.83 5.63
N GLY A 194 5.75 -18.04 6.05
CA GLY A 194 5.20 -18.06 7.40
C GLY A 194 6.13 -17.51 8.50
N SER A 195 7.22 -16.82 8.14
CA SER A 195 8.04 -16.09 9.12
C SER A 195 7.44 -14.74 9.49
N ASP A 196 7.81 -14.21 10.66
CA ASP A 196 7.58 -12.81 10.99
C ASP A 196 8.66 -11.90 10.38
N VAL A 197 8.52 -10.57 10.59
CA VAL A 197 9.45 -9.56 10.06
C VAL A 197 10.31 -8.89 11.13
N LEU A 198 10.36 -9.43 12.33
CA LEU A 198 10.95 -8.75 13.48
C LEU A 198 12.48 -8.63 13.41
N ASP A 199 13.14 -9.50 12.66
CA ASP A 199 14.60 -9.48 12.42
C ASP A 199 14.99 -8.57 11.23
N GLN A 200 14.02 -8.13 10.43
CA GLN A 200 14.27 -7.23 9.32
C GLN A 200 14.51 -5.81 9.82
N GLU A 201 15.39 -5.10 9.16
CA GLU A 201 15.75 -3.74 9.51
C GLU A 201 14.90 -2.73 8.76
N ILE A 202 14.59 -1.61 9.41
CA ILE A 202 13.87 -0.48 8.84
C ILE A 202 14.61 0.83 9.11
N MET A 203 14.63 1.72 8.12
CA MET A 203 14.99 3.13 8.24
C MET A 203 13.93 3.98 7.54
N ILE A 204 13.52 5.08 8.18
CA ILE A 204 12.59 6.06 7.59
C ILE A 204 13.21 7.45 7.73
N ASN A 205 13.33 8.16 6.61
CA ASN A 205 13.90 9.52 6.55
C ASN A 205 12.85 10.56 6.94
N ALA A 206 12.59 10.66 8.25
CA ALA A 206 11.59 11.57 8.80
C ALA A 206 11.97 12.01 10.22
N ASP A 207 11.94 13.32 10.49
CA ASP A 207 12.16 13.88 11.81
C ASP A 207 10.87 13.94 12.65
N ASN A 208 9.73 13.78 12.00
CA ASN A 208 8.42 13.90 12.62
C ASN A 208 7.49 12.75 12.18
N TYR A 209 6.44 12.55 12.96
CA TYR A 209 5.35 11.64 12.68
C TYR A 209 4.01 12.26 13.10
N THR A 210 2.90 11.67 12.71
CA THR A 210 1.58 12.05 13.21
C THR A 210 1.18 11.12 14.35
N PRO A 211 1.21 11.58 15.64
CA PRO A 211 0.72 10.80 16.77
C PRO A 211 -0.79 10.59 16.65
N VAL A 212 -1.26 9.48 17.20
CA VAL A 212 -2.66 9.06 17.10
C VAL A 212 -3.35 8.98 18.47
N ASP A 213 -4.67 9.12 18.45
CA ASP A 213 -5.52 8.81 19.60
C ASP A 213 -5.81 7.31 19.73
N GLU A 214 -6.67 6.90 20.65
CA GLU A 214 -7.04 5.49 20.90
C GLU A 214 -7.78 4.84 19.72
N THR A 215 -8.26 5.63 18.77
CA THR A 215 -8.97 5.18 17.57
C THR A 215 -8.11 5.27 16.30
N LEU A 216 -6.82 5.55 16.47
CA LEU A 216 -5.82 5.70 15.41
C LEU A 216 -6.06 6.92 14.49
N ILE A 217 -6.71 7.95 14.99
CA ILE A 217 -6.87 9.24 14.31
C ILE A 217 -5.71 10.17 14.68
N PRO A 218 -5.07 10.85 13.72
CA PRO A 218 -3.98 11.78 13.98
C PRO A 218 -4.41 12.94 14.90
N THR A 219 -3.53 13.31 15.81
CA THR A 219 -3.76 14.42 16.74
C THR A 219 -2.86 15.63 16.50
N GLY A 220 -2.03 15.57 15.44
CA GLY A 220 -1.09 16.63 15.07
C GLY A 220 0.21 16.08 14.52
N ILE A 221 1.29 16.82 14.69
CA ILE A 221 2.64 16.42 14.29
C ILE A 221 3.57 16.51 15.50
N SER A 222 4.39 15.47 15.72
CA SER A 222 5.37 15.37 16.81
C SER A 222 6.71 14.86 16.30
N THR A 223 7.79 15.20 17.02
CA THR A 223 9.13 14.70 16.71
C THR A 223 9.28 13.22 17.04
N VAL A 224 10.04 12.49 16.22
CA VAL A 224 10.46 11.12 16.52
C VAL A 224 11.60 11.04 17.52
N ALA A 225 12.37 12.13 17.68
CA ALA A 225 13.58 12.16 18.52
C ALA A 225 13.30 11.70 19.96
N GLU A 226 14.18 10.86 20.49
CA GLU A 226 14.10 10.30 21.85
C GLU A 226 12.84 9.41 22.08
N THR A 227 12.24 8.88 21.00
CA THR A 227 11.11 7.95 21.08
C THR A 227 11.45 6.62 20.38
N PRO A 228 10.70 5.55 20.65
CA PRO A 228 10.82 4.29 19.92
C PRO A 228 10.44 4.38 18.43
N LEU A 229 9.86 5.51 17.99
CA LEU A 229 9.53 5.83 16.59
C LEU A 229 10.69 6.53 15.85
N ASP A 230 11.84 6.72 16.49
CA ASP A 230 13.05 7.22 15.83
C ASP A 230 13.68 6.15 14.94
N LEU A 231 13.23 6.08 13.71
CA LEU A 231 13.69 5.15 12.69
C LEU A 231 14.64 5.81 11.66
N ARG A 232 15.27 6.94 12.01
CA ARG A 232 16.19 7.67 11.10
C ARG A 232 17.49 6.92 10.81
N THR A 233 17.80 5.92 11.60
CA THR A 233 18.92 4.98 11.38
C THR A 233 18.41 3.56 11.32
N PRO A 234 19.04 2.66 10.52
CA PRO A 234 18.58 1.28 10.41
C PRO A 234 18.50 0.60 11.78
N VAL A 235 17.37 -0.05 12.03
CA VAL A 235 17.09 -0.76 13.28
C VAL A 235 16.19 -1.96 13.01
N ALA A 236 16.43 -3.08 13.70
CA ALA A 236 15.55 -4.24 13.60
C ALA A 236 14.12 -3.88 14.05
N ILE A 237 13.11 -4.25 13.26
CA ILE A 237 11.68 -3.94 13.53
C ILE A 237 11.29 -4.40 14.95
N GLY A 238 11.76 -5.57 15.36
CA GLY A 238 11.44 -6.14 16.68
C GLY A 238 12.10 -5.43 17.86
N LYS A 239 13.09 -4.54 17.63
CA LYS A 239 13.92 -3.99 18.72
C LYS A 239 13.11 -3.14 19.71
N HIS A 240 12.25 -2.26 19.21
CA HIS A 240 11.51 -1.31 20.03
C HIS A 240 9.99 -1.50 19.98
N ILE A 241 9.48 -2.40 19.11
CA ILE A 241 8.05 -2.54 18.79
C ILE A 241 7.15 -2.86 19.99
N ASN A 242 7.71 -3.44 21.06
CA ASN A 242 6.98 -3.81 22.27
C ASN A 242 7.32 -2.90 23.48
N GLU A 243 8.00 -1.78 23.27
CA GLU A 243 8.27 -0.84 24.35
C GLU A 243 7.00 -0.22 24.93
N PRO A 244 6.97 0.11 26.23
CA PRO A 244 5.80 0.69 26.88
C PRO A 244 5.62 2.16 26.51
N PHE A 245 5.57 2.45 25.21
CA PHE A 245 5.35 3.76 24.65
C PHE A 245 3.88 3.87 24.17
N ASP A 246 3.20 4.94 24.57
CA ASP A 246 1.76 5.15 24.34
C ASP A 246 1.35 4.88 22.85
N GLN A 247 2.10 5.41 21.92
CA GLN A 247 1.79 5.24 20.49
C GLN A 247 1.95 3.79 20.02
N LEU A 248 2.97 3.07 20.49
CA LEU A 248 3.13 1.65 20.18
C LEU A 248 2.02 0.79 20.82
N GLN A 249 1.50 1.20 21.98
CA GLN A 249 0.38 0.51 22.61
C GLN A 249 -0.90 0.70 21.79
N LYS A 250 -1.19 1.93 21.33
CA LYS A 250 -2.34 2.26 20.47
C LYS A 250 -2.29 1.52 19.14
N GLY A 251 -1.16 1.54 18.44
CA GLY A 251 -0.94 0.82 17.18
C GLY A 251 -0.73 -0.68 17.32
N ARG A 252 -0.61 -1.20 18.55
CA ARG A 252 -0.18 -2.58 18.87
C ARG A 252 1.17 -2.94 18.24
N GLY A 253 2.01 -1.93 18.02
CA GLY A 253 3.26 -1.93 17.27
C GLY A 253 3.33 -0.67 16.41
N TYR A 254 4.12 -0.71 15.35
CA TYR A 254 4.14 0.40 14.40
C TYR A 254 2.87 0.36 13.51
N ASP A 255 2.12 1.43 13.52
CA ASP A 255 0.98 1.72 12.63
C ASP A 255 0.77 3.24 12.60
N HIS A 256 1.76 3.96 12.09
CA HIS A 256 1.80 5.42 12.13
C HIS A 256 2.25 5.98 10.77
N ASN A 257 1.93 7.24 10.55
CA ASN A 257 2.42 8.01 9.41
C ASN A 257 3.65 8.83 9.81
N TRP A 258 4.76 8.65 9.11
CA TRP A 258 5.96 9.49 9.22
C TRP A 258 5.90 10.63 8.22
N VAL A 259 6.27 11.83 8.69
CA VAL A 259 6.37 13.06 7.90
C VAL A 259 7.73 13.07 7.21
N LEU A 260 7.76 12.82 5.91
CA LEU A 260 8.98 12.62 5.15
C LEU A 260 9.81 13.90 4.99
N ASN A 261 11.11 13.79 5.20
CA ASN A 261 12.08 14.89 4.98
C ASN A 261 12.34 15.15 3.49
N SER A 262 11.87 14.29 2.58
CA SER A 262 12.02 14.45 1.13
C SER A 262 11.29 15.67 0.57
N ASN A 263 10.29 16.19 1.29
CA ASN A 263 9.47 17.34 0.87
C ASN A 263 8.93 17.20 -0.57
N GLY A 264 8.52 15.99 -0.96
CA GLY A 264 8.00 15.69 -2.30
C GLY A 264 9.06 15.48 -3.38
N ASP A 265 10.36 15.48 -3.05
CA ASP A 265 11.41 15.10 -3.99
C ASP A 265 11.58 13.57 -4.03
N LYS A 266 11.07 12.97 -5.11
CA LYS A 266 11.16 11.53 -5.35
C LYS A 266 12.58 11.00 -5.62
N ASN A 267 13.60 11.84 -5.69
CA ASN A 267 14.99 11.42 -5.80
C ASN A 267 15.66 11.26 -4.42
N VAL A 268 14.97 11.65 -3.36
CA VAL A 268 15.43 11.51 -1.97
C VAL A 268 14.86 10.21 -1.40
N LEU A 269 15.73 9.39 -0.81
CA LEU A 269 15.34 8.15 -0.16
C LEU A 269 14.36 8.45 0.99
N ALA A 270 13.15 7.89 0.90
CA ALA A 270 12.10 8.04 1.90
C ALA A 270 12.21 6.98 3.01
N ALA A 271 12.42 5.72 2.62
CA ALA A 271 12.60 4.61 3.56
C ALA A 271 13.47 3.51 2.96
N LYS A 272 14.11 2.71 3.81
CA LYS A 272 14.83 1.50 3.42
C LYS A 272 14.50 0.38 4.41
N ALA A 273 14.16 -0.80 3.88
CA ALA A 273 14.06 -2.03 4.66
C ALA A 273 15.10 -3.04 4.16
N TYR A 274 15.57 -3.92 5.04
CA TYR A 274 16.59 -4.93 4.72
C TYR A 274 16.35 -6.22 5.48
N SER A 275 16.50 -7.36 4.82
CA SER A 275 16.46 -8.67 5.46
C SER A 275 17.86 -9.30 5.52
N PRO A 276 18.43 -9.52 6.70
CA PRO A 276 19.72 -10.20 6.82
C PRO A 276 19.66 -11.67 6.35
N THR A 277 18.48 -12.28 6.39
CA THR A 277 18.26 -13.66 5.94
C THR A 277 18.47 -13.81 4.43
N SER A 278 17.79 -13.03 3.63
CA SER A 278 17.85 -13.09 2.16
C SER A 278 18.92 -12.17 1.55
N GLY A 279 19.35 -11.13 2.26
CA GLY A 279 20.13 -10.02 1.72
C GLY A 279 19.33 -9.07 0.84
N ILE A 280 18.00 -9.22 0.76
CA ILE A 280 17.15 -8.32 -0.04
C ILE A 280 16.97 -7.00 0.74
N ALA A 281 17.22 -5.91 0.04
CA ALA A 281 16.90 -4.56 0.48
C ALA A 281 15.78 -3.98 -0.39
N LEU A 282 14.87 -3.24 0.26
CA LEU A 282 13.81 -2.45 -0.36
C LEU A 282 14.06 -0.98 -0.06
N GLU A 283 14.24 -0.17 -1.10
CA GLU A 283 14.30 1.29 -1.02
C GLU A 283 13.00 1.88 -1.54
N VAL A 284 12.48 2.89 -0.84
CA VAL A 284 11.24 3.59 -1.21
C VAL A 284 11.53 5.04 -1.57
N TYR A 285 11.02 5.45 -2.73
CA TYR A 285 11.09 6.81 -3.21
C TYR A 285 9.69 7.30 -3.59
N THR A 286 9.36 8.56 -3.30
CA THR A 286 8.01 9.09 -3.54
C THR A 286 7.99 10.60 -3.58
N ASN A 287 6.98 11.16 -4.26
CA ASN A 287 6.62 12.57 -4.14
C ASN A 287 5.54 12.85 -3.07
N GLU A 288 5.10 11.82 -2.34
CA GLU A 288 4.17 11.98 -1.23
C GLU A 288 4.83 12.60 0.01
N PRO A 289 4.09 13.38 0.82
CA PRO A 289 4.63 14.05 2.01
C PRO A 289 4.80 13.10 3.20
N GLY A 290 4.21 11.91 3.16
CA GLY A 290 4.22 10.95 4.27
C GLY A 290 4.32 9.51 3.82
N ILE A 291 4.60 8.65 4.79
CA ILE A 291 4.63 7.22 4.64
C ILE A 291 4.04 6.54 5.88
N GLN A 292 3.02 5.71 5.69
CA GLN A 292 2.54 4.81 6.74
C GLN A 292 3.46 3.61 6.83
N PHE A 293 3.97 3.32 8.03
CA PHE A 293 4.66 2.08 8.35
C PHE A 293 3.78 1.26 9.28
N TYR A 294 3.34 0.10 8.79
CA TYR A 294 2.49 -0.84 9.50
C TYR A 294 3.16 -2.21 9.56
N THR A 295 3.19 -2.83 10.72
CA THR A 295 3.96 -4.06 10.98
C THR A 295 3.10 -5.31 11.15
N GLY A 296 1.94 -5.37 10.48
CA GLY A 296 1.09 -6.56 10.52
C GLY A 296 0.50 -6.86 11.90
N ASN A 297 0.29 -5.82 12.73
CA ASN A 297 -0.13 -5.95 14.12
C ASN A 297 -1.53 -6.56 14.31
N PHE A 298 -2.37 -6.47 13.29
CA PHE A 298 -3.74 -7.01 13.28
C PHE A 298 -3.85 -8.34 12.53
N MET A 299 -2.75 -8.86 11.97
CA MET A 299 -2.71 -10.23 11.43
C MET A 299 -2.85 -11.21 12.59
N ASP A 300 -3.84 -12.09 12.52
CA ASP A 300 -4.23 -12.98 13.64
C ASP A 300 -3.76 -14.44 13.47
N GLY A 301 -3.01 -14.72 12.41
CA GLY A 301 -2.48 -16.05 12.12
C GLY A 301 -3.49 -17.03 11.52
N LYS A 302 -4.68 -16.55 11.06
CA LYS A 302 -5.72 -17.40 10.47
C LYS A 302 -5.77 -17.34 8.95
N ASP A 303 -5.24 -16.28 8.35
CA ASP A 303 -5.21 -16.15 6.89
C ASP A 303 -4.28 -17.18 6.27
N THR A 304 -4.83 -18.04 5.42
CA THR A 304 -4.07 -18.92 4.56
C THR A 304 -3.81 -18.22 3.22
N GLY A 305 -2.57 -17.89 3.00
CA GLY A 305 -2.12 -17.16 1.82
C GLY A 305 -1.64 -18.07 0.68
N LYS A 306 -0.69 -17.56 -0.11
CA LYS A 306 -0.09 -18.31 -1.24
C LYS A 306 0.52 -19.63 -0.78
N HIS A 307 0.31 -20.68 -1.59
CA HIS A 307 0.85 -22.03 -1.36
C HIS A 307 0.45 -22.63 -0.01
N ASP A 308 -0.77 -22.35 0.45
CA ASP A 308 -1.32 -22.82 1.74
C ASP A 308 -0.50 -22.38 2.97
N VAL A 309 0.30 -21.30 2.87
CA VAL A 309 1.07 -20.79 3.99
C VAL A 309 0.18 -19.93 4.89
N LEU A 310 0.17 -20.24 6.20
CA LEU A 310 -0.47 -19.38 7.22
C LEU A 310 0.37 -18.12 7.43
N TYR A 311 -0.28 -16.96 7.39
CA TYR A 311 0.36 -15.67 7.65
C TYR A 311 0.29 -15.35 9.15
N PRO A 312 1.43 -15.38 9.87
CA PRO A 312 1.44 -15.18 11.31
C PRO A 312 1.24 -13.70 11.69
N HIS A 313 1.00 -13.46 12.97
CA HIS A 313 1.11 -12.13 13.54
C HIS A 313 2.46 -11.51 13.20
N ARG A 314 2.44 -10.27 12.68
CA ARG A 314 3.64 -9.58 12.20
C ARG A 314 4.39 -10.33 11.09
N GLY A 315 3.65 -11.07 10.26
CA GLY A 315 4.21 -11.81 9.12
C GLY A 315 4.63 -10.95 7.95
N ALA A 316 4.30 -9.66 7.97
CA ALA A 316 4.71 -8.69 6.97
C ALA A 316 4.67 -7.26 7.52
N PHE A 317 5.30 -6.33 6.77
CA PHE A 317 5.15 -4.90 6.99
C PHE A 317 4.64 -4.21 5.71
N CYS A 318 4.00 -3.04 5.87
CA CYS A 318 3.59 -2.18 4.78
C CYS A 318 4.32 -0.84 4.83
N LEU A 319 4.63 -0.28 3.68
CA LEU A 319 5.20 1.05 3.48
C LEU A 319 4.33 1.79 2.47
N GLU A 320 3.32 2.50 2.96
CA GLU A 320 2.28 3.13 2.16
C GLU A 320 2.58 4.62 2.01
N THR A 321 3.10 5.02 0.84
CA THR A 321 3.36 6.44 0.56
C THR A 321 2.03 7.17 0.36
N GLN A 322 1.81 8.29 1.05
CA GLN A 322 0.50 8.91 1.15
C GLN A 322 0.57 10.36 1.64
N HIS A 323 -0.52 11.10 1.46
CA HIS A 323 -0.84 12.24 2.31
C HIS A 323 -1.26 11.74 3.70
N TYR A 324 -1.18 12.62 4.72
CA TYR A 324 -1.42 12.20 6.10
C TYR A 324 -2.86 11.73 6.30
N PRO A 325 -3.09 10.73 7.20
CA PRO A 325 -4.45 10.33 7.56
C PRO A 325 -5.27 11.52 8.05
N ASP A 326 -6.57 11.48 7.80
CA ASP A 326 -7.55 12.50 8.22
C ASP A 326 -7.28 13.94 7.75
N THR A 327 -6.40 14.15 6.75
CA THR A 327 -6.08 15.50 6.21
C THR A 327 -7.32 16.35 5.89
N PRO A 328 -8.45 15.83 5.37
CA PRO A 328 -9.63 16.67 5.12
C PRO A 328 -10.16 17.40 6.35
N ASN A 329 -9.87 16.91 7.55
CA ASN A 329 -10.26 17.49 8.84
C ASN A 329 -9.13 18.27 9.53
N HIS A 330 -7.93 18.33 8.92
CA HIS A 330 -6.75 19.02 9.46
C HIS A 330 -6.24 20.09 8.47
N PRO A 331 -6.66 21.35 8.63
CA PRO A 331 -6.30 22.41 7.69
C PRO A 331 -4.79 22.72 7.62
N ASP A 332 -4.04 22.31 8.64
CA ASP A 332 -2.57 22.50 8.71
C ASP A 332 -1.78 21.37 8.03
N PHE A 333 -2.46 20.30 7.58
CA PHE A 333 -1.84 19.22 6.85
C PHE A 333 -1.77 19.54 5.33
N PRO A 334 -0.85 18.89 4.58
CA PRO A 334 -0.78 19.06 3.13
C PRO A 334 -2.11 18.72 2.46
N THR A 335 -2.62 19.62 1.61
CA THR A 335 -3.97 19.46 1.03
C THR A 335 -4.12 18.22 0.16
N VAL A 336 -5.27 17.57 0.27
CA VAL A 336 -5.72 16.43 -0.54
C VAL A 336 -6.87 16.81 -1.48
N VAL A 337 -7.19 18.09 -1.53
CA VAL A 337 -8.29 18.61 -2.38
C VAL A 337 -7.84 18.63 -3.83
N LEU A 338 -8.69 18.06 -4.69
CA LEU A 338 -8.57 18.13 -6.14
C LEU A 338 -9.73 18.93 -6.71
N ASN A 339 -9.42 20.00 -7.45
CA ASN A 339 -10.40 20.83 -8.11
C ASN A 339 -10.61 20.40 -9.58
N PRO A 340 -11.80 20.68 -10.18
CA PRO A 340 -11.98 20.53 -11.61
C PRO A 340 -10.92 21.31 -12.41
N GLY A 341 -10.34 20.64 -13.43
CA GLY A 341 -9.27 21.21 -14.25
C GLY A 341 -7.86 21.00 -13.70
N GLU A 342 -7.72 20.55 -12.47
CA GLU A 342 -6.44 20.12 -11.91
C GLU A 342 -6.20 18.63 -12.17
N LYS A 343 -4.94 18.22 -12.10
CA LYS A 343 -4.52 16.83 -12.22
C LYS A 343 -3.89 16.36 -10.91
N TYR A 344 -4.46 15.32 -10.32
CA TYR A 344 -3.79 14.59 -9.26
C TYR A 344 -2.66 13.76 -9.86
N PHE A 345 -1.49 13.81 -9.23
CA PHE A 345 -0.35 12.99 -9.58
C PHE A 345 0.39 12.57 -8.31
N SER A 346 0.56 11.26 -8.15
CA SER A 346 1.38 10.65 -7.12
C SER A 346 2.26 9.57 -7.73
N GLU A 347 3.44 9.35 -7.17
CA GLU A 347 4.39 8.34 -7.62
C GLU A 347 5.05 7.66 -6.42
N CYS A 348 5.04 6.34 -6.43
CA CYS A 348 5.74 5.50 -5.47
C CYS A 348 6.65 4.52 -6.20
N ILE A 349 7.92 4.46 -5.81
CA ILE A 349 8.91 3.56 -6.37
C ILE A 349 9.42 2.65 -5.26
N TYR A 350 9.18 1.34 -5.41
CA TYR A 350 9.75 0.28 -4.58
C TYR A 350 10.91 -0.35 -5.32
N LYS A 351 12.14 -0.05 -4.94
CA LYS A 351 13.35 -0.54 -5.58
C LYS A 351 14.01 -1.64 -4.75
N PHE A 352 14.30 -2.76 -5.40
CA PHE A 352 14.87 -3.93 -4.74
C PHE A 352 16.32 -4.15 -5.18
N THR A 353 17.18 -4.41 -4.19
CA THR A 353 18.58 -4.82 -4.41
C THR A 353 18.89 -6.03 -3.53
N ALA A 354 19.95 -6.76 -3.86
CA ALA A 354 20.50 -7.82 -3.03
C ALA A 354 21.90 -7.43 -2.54
N GLU A 355 22.14 -7.46 -1.22
CA GLU A 355 23.38 -7.03 -0.55
C GLU A 355 24.08 -8.21 0.16
#